data_f70fc8ec9ecc6517404308eb4ed8624e
#
_entry.id   f70fc8ec9ecc6517404308eb4ed8624e
#
_cell.length_a   1.000
_cell.length_b   1.000
_cell.length_c   1.000
_cell.angle_alpha   90.00
_cell.angle_beta   90.00
_cell.angle_gamma   90.00
#
_symmetry.space_group_name_H-M   'P 1'
#
loop_
_entity.id
_entity.type
_entity.pdbx_description
1 polymer ?
#
loop_
_entity_poly.entity_id
_entity_poly.type
_entity_poly.pdbx_seq_one_letter_code
_entity_poly.pdbx_strand_id
1 'polypeptide(L)'
;ITTSPSVVYRIVKTNSEKLEIHNPSEMPDVVKIQSISEPIIEATILLPDDYLGPVMKLCTDRRGIQKNLTYVGKRAMVIYQLPLAEVVFDFYDRLKSITSGYASFDYEFKDYQESDLVKVQILVNSEPVDALSFICHRSKSATRGKVYCEKLKDLIPRQQFKIPLQASIGGKIIARETINSYRKDVTAKLYGGDVTRKNKL
;
A
#
# COMPACT_ATOMS: atom_id res chain seq x y z
N ILE A 1 3.34 -14.15 -13.24
CA ILE A 1 3.18 -13.33 -12.01
C ILE A 1 2.56 -12.02 -12.44
N THR A 2 1.33 -11.77 -12.02
CA THR A 2 0.67 -10.48 -12.23
C THR A 2 1.06 -9.55 -11.09
N THR A 3 1.65 -8.42 -11.42
CA THR A 3 1.91 -7.33 -10.46
C THR A 3 0.84 -6.25 -10.62
N SER A 4 0.56 -5.53 -9.55
CA SER A 4 -0.29 -4.34 -9.62
C SER A 4 0.34 -3.30 -10.56
N PRO A 5 -0.48 -2.53 -11.31
CA PRO A 5 0.04 -1.48 -12.16
C PRO A 5 0.87 -0.48 -11.33
N SER A 6 2.04 -0.15 -11.83
CA SER A 6 2.93 0.81 -11.20
C SER A 6 2.71 2.20 -11.78
N VAL A 7 2.88 3.19 -10.93
CA VAL A 7 2.84 4.61 -11.30
C VAL A 7 4.25 5.11 -11.49
N VAL A 8 4.46 5.99 -12.47
CA VAL A 8 5.76 6.63 -12.71
C VAL A 8 5.93 7.79 -11.74
N TYR A 9 6.98 7.76 -10.93
CA TYR A 9 7.34 8.85 -10.03
C TYR A 9 8.51 9.66 -10.60
N ARG A 10 8.54 10.94 -10.29
CA ARG A 10 9.67 11.83 -10.62
C ARG A 10 10.45 12.17 -9.38
N ILE A 11 11.75 11.95 -9.41
CA ILE A 11 12.66 12.20 -8.30
C ILE A 11 13.65 13.28 -8.72
N VAL A 12 13.87 14.23 -7.83
CA VAL A 12 14.97 15.18 -7.91
C VAL A 12 16.00 14.79 -6.85
N LYS A 13 17.21 14.48 -7.29
CA LYS A 13 18.31 14.17 -6.38
C LYS A 13 18.94 15.45 -5.82
N THR A 14 19.69 15.31 -4.74
CA THR A 14 20.45 16.42 -4.11
C THR A 14 21.47 17.06 -5.04
N ASN A 15 21.93 16.36 -6.08
CA ASN A 15 22.80 16.89 -7.14
C ASN A 15 22.01 17.54 -8.29
N SER A 16 20.73 17.82 -8.11
CA SER A 16 19.81 18.37 -9.12
C SER A 16 19.53 17.46 -10.32
N GLU A 17 19.98 16.23 -10.29
CA GLU A 17 19.64 15.23 -11.31
C GLU A 17 18.18 14.83 -11.22
N LYS A 18 17.48 14.85 -12.34
CA LYS A 18 16.08 14.42 -12.43
C LYS A 18 16.01 12.98 -12.91
N LEU A 19 15.26 12.15 -12.21
CA LEU A 19 15.09 10.74 -12.49
C LEU A 19 13.60 10.39 -12.53
N GLU A 20 13.21 9.59 -13.51
CA GLU A 20 11.89 8.94 -13.54
C GLU A 20 12.04 7.48 -13.13
N ILE A 21 11.25 7.04 -12.17
CA ILE A 21 11.26 5.64 -11.71
C ILE A 21 9.95 4.97 -12.04
N HIS A 22 10.05 3.78 -12.63
CA HIS A 22 8.92 2.92 -12.98
C HIS A 22 8.73 1.78 -11.99
N ASN A 23 9.76 1.50 -11.21
CA ASN A 23 9.79 0.40 -10.26
C ASN A 23 10.33 0.90 -8.91
N PRO A 24 9.75 0.50 -7.78
CA PRO A 24 10.26 0.86 -6.45
C PRO A 24 11.74 0.50 -6.22
N SER A 25 12.24 -0.57 -6.86
CA SER A 25 13.65 -0.95 -6.76
C SER A 25 14.63 0.07 -7.37
N GLU A 26 14.17 0.91 -8.28
CA GLU A 26 14.97 1.97 -8.92
C GLU A 26 15.11 3.21 -8.05
N MET A 27 14.39 3.29 -6.93
CA MET A 27 14.42 4.43 -6.03
C MET A 27 15.79 4.55 -5.36
N PRO A 28 16.48 5.71 -5.48
CA PRO A 28 17.75 5.94 -4.79
C PRO A 28 17.57 6.04 -3.27
N ASP A 29 18.68 5.99 -2.56
CA ASP A 29 18.69 6.16 -1.10
C ASP A 29 18.07 7.51 -0.69
N VAL A 30 17.31 7.50 0.40
CA VAL A 30 16.60 8.67 0.91
C VAL A 30 17.50 9.90 1.09
N VAL A 31 18.75 9.69 1.49
CA VAL A 31 19.76 10.76 1.68
C VAL A 31 20.09 11.49 0.37
N LYS A 32 19.94 10.82 -0.76
CA LYS A 32 20.23 11.37 -2.09
C LYS A 32 19.01 12.01 -2.77
N ILE A 33 17.84 11.97 -2.12
CA ILE A 33 16.60 12.50 -2.67
C ILE A 33 16.34 13.88 -2.09
N GLN A 34 16.16 14.87 -2.96
CA GLN A 34 15.72 16.20 -2.59
C GLN A 34 14.20 16.28 -2.54
N SER A 35 13.52 15.80 -3.59
CA SER A 35 12.07 15.76 -3.66
C SER A 35 11.56 14.60 -4.51
N ILE A 36 10.36 14.16 -4.23
CA ILE A 36 9.64 13.14 -4.99
C ILE A 36 8.31 13.73 -5.41
N SER A 37 7.99 13.63 -6.70
CA SER A 37 6.71 14.05 -7.25
C SER A 37 5.91 12.86 -7.75
N GLU A 38 4.60 12.91 -7.51
CA GLU A 38 3.65 11.90 -7.96
C GLU A 38 2.68 12.49 -8.99
N PRO A 39 2.17 11.67 -9.93
CA PRO A 39 1.16 12.12 -10.87
C PRO A 39 -0.17 12.33 -10.16
N ILE A 40 -0.79 13.47 -10.44
CA ILE A 40 -2.11 13.84 -9.94
C ILE A 40 -3.09 13.83 -11.10
N ILE A 41 -4.25 13.22 -10.87
CA ILE A 41 -5.36 13.21 -11.81
C ILE A 41 -6.48 14.11 -11.34
N GLU A 42 -7.25 14.63 -12.28
CA GLU A 42 -8.53 15.26 -12.03
C GLU A 42 -9.64 14.26 -12.35
N ALA A 43 -10.34 13.83 -11.31
CA ALA A 43 -11.41 12.85 -11.40
C ALA A 43 -12.77 13.52 -11.37
N THR A 44 -13.62 13.17 -12.33
CA THR A 44 -15.02 13.58 -12.38
C THR A 44 -15.89 12.40 -12.04
N ILE A 45 -16.67 12.50 -10.97
CA ILE A 45 -17.57 11.46 -10.49
C ILE A 45 -19.00 11.97 -10.59
N LEU A 46 -19.83 11.26 -11.33
CA LEU A 46 -21.25 11.52 -11.44
C LEU A 46 -22.01 10.40 -10.71
N LEU A 47 -22.85 10.77 -9.75
CA LEU A 47 -23.55 9.83 -8.87
C LEU A 47 -24.89 10.39 -8.42
N PRO A 48 -25.82 9.51 -7.97
CA PRO A 48 -27.02 9.95 -7.27
C PRO A 48 -26.67 10.64 -5.95
N ASP A 49 -27.41 11.67 -5.60
CA ASP A 49 -27.17 12.50 -4.41
C ASP A 49 -27.11 11.69 -3.09
N ASP A 50 -27.93 10.65 -3.00
CA ASP A 50 -27.98 9.77 -1.82
C ASP A 50 -26.62 9.13 -1.45
N TYR A 51 -25.72 8.97 -2.41
CA TYR A 51 -24.40 8.37 -2.22
C TYR A 51 -23.25 9.36 -2.07
N LEU A 52 -23.56 10.67 -2.07
CA LEU A 52 -22.54 11.73 -2.07
C LEU A 52 -21.63 11.66 -0.84
N GLY A 53 -22.19 11.51 0.35
CA GLY A 53 -21.42 11.44 1.60
C GLY A 53 -20.37 10.31 1.61
N PRO A 54 -20.76 9.07 1.36
CA PRO A 54 -19.81 7.94 1.27
C PRO A 54 -18.73 8.14 0.21
N VAL A 55 -19.07 8.70 -0.95
CA VAL A 55 -18.10 8.96 -2.03
C VAL A 55 -17.12 10.06 -1.65
N MET A 56 -17.58 11.14 -1.05
CA MET A 56 -16.69 12.20 -0.55
C MET A 56 -15.73 11.66 0.51
N LYS A 57 -16.21 10.82 1.40
CA LYS A 57 -15.35 10.16 2.39
C LYS A 57 -14.30 9.28 1.73
N LEU A 58 -14.68 8.45 0.74
CA LEU A 58 -13.75 7.63 -0.02
C LEU A 58 -12.65 8.47 -0.66
N CYS A 59 -13.00 9.56 -1.33
CA CYS A 59 -12.04 10.45 -1.98
C CYS A 59 -11.09 11.10 -0.95
N THR A 60 -11.61 11.52 0.20
CA THR A 60 -10.81 12.11 1.27
C THR A 60 -9.84 11.08 1.87
N ASP A 61 -10.29 9.85 2.08
CA ASP A 61 -9.45 8.75 2.56
C ASP A 61 -8.32 8.39 1.56
N ARG A 62 -8.50 8.72 0.28
CA ARG A 62 -7.51 8.56 -0.80
C ARG A 62 -6.67 9.82 -1.05
N ARG A 63 -6.56 10.70 -0.08
CA ARG A 63 -5.83 11.97 -0.18
C ARG A 63 -6.35 12.90 -1.28
N GLY A 64 -7.62 12.78 -1.61
CA GLY A 64 -8.27 13.62 -2.61
C GLY A 64 -8.58 15.02 -2.08
N ILE A 65 -8.48 16.00 -2.98
CA ILE A 65 -8.85 17.40 -2.72
C ILE A 65 -10.06 17.72 -3.59
N GLN A 66 -11.18 18.08 -2.96
CA GLN A 66 -12.37 18.50 -3.67
C GLN A 66 -12.14 19.84 -4.37
N LYS A 67 -12.43 19.88 -5.66
CA LYS A 67 -12.32 21.10 -6.47
C LYS A 67 -13.67 21.71 -6.77
N ASN A 68 -14.67 20.89 -7.04
CA ASN A 68 -16.01 21.37 -7.38
C ASN A 68 -17.06 20.34 -6.98
N LEU A 69 -18.27 20.83 -6.73
CA LEU A 69 -19.48 20.04 -6.52
C LEU A 69 -20.63 20.77 -7.19
N THR A 70 -21.28 20.11 -8.13
CA THR A 70 -22.40 20.65 -8.88
C THR A 70 -23.53 19.66 -8.87
N TYR A 71 -24.76 20.13 -8.76
CA TYR A 71 -25.96 19.30 -8.85
C TYR A 71 -26.62 19.45 -10.22
N VAL A 72 -26.95 18.31 -10.82
CA VAL A 72 -27.69 18.22 -12.07
C VAL A 72 -28.94 17.39 -11.83
N GLY A 73 -30.05 18.05 -11.51
CA GLY A 73 -31.28 17.37 -11.08
C GLY A 73 -31.06 16.62 -9.74
N LYS A 74 -31.33 15.30 -9.75
CA LYS A 74 -31.11 14.42 -8.58
C LYS A 74 -29.71 13.79 -8.54
N ARG A 75 -28.81 14.21 -9.42
CA ARG A 75 -27.45 13.70 -9.48
C ARG A 75 -26.46 14.79 -9.07
N ALA A 76 -25.40 14.35 -8.41
CA ALA A 76 -24.26 15.19 -8.07
C ALA A 76 -23.10 14.88 -9.00
N MET A 77 -22.40 15.92 -9.42
CA MET A 77 -21.12 15.84 -10.13
C MET A 77 -20.04 16.41 -9.23
N VAL A 78 -19.08 15.58 -8.89
CA VAL A 78 -17.99 15.93 -7.98
C VAL A 78 -16.67 15.86 -8.75
N ILE A 79 -15.85 16.90 -8.59
CA ILE A 79 -14.52 16.96 -9.17
C ILE A 79 -13.49 16.92 -8.05
N TYR A 80 -12.62 15.91 -8.08
CA TYR A 80 -11.54 15.73 -7.13
C TYR A 80 -10.19 15.68 -7.83
N GLN A 81 -9.18 16.23 -7.18
CA GLN A 81 -7.79 15.93 -7.50
C GLN A 81 -7.33 14.79 -6.63
N LEU A 82 -6.91 13.70 -7.27
CA LEU A 82 -6.50 12.46 -6.61
C LEU A 82 -5.10 12.06 -7.09
N PRO A 83 -4.23 11.56 -6.19
CA PRO A 83 -3.02 10.92 -6.62
C PRO A 83 -3.34 9.65 -7.42
N LEU A 84 -2.72 9.50 -8.59
CA LEU A 84 -2.97 8.33 -9.44
C LEU A 84 -2.67 7.01 -8.73
N ALA A 85 -1.65 6.98 -7.88
CA ALA A 85 -1.28 5.80 -7.10
C ALA A 85 -2.40 5.31 -6.16
N GLU A 86 -3.27 6.21 -5.69
CA GLU A 86 -4.41 5.85 -4.84
C GLU A 86 -5.61 5.34 -5.64
N VAL A 87 -5.63 5.55 -6.95
CA VAL A 87 -6.74 5.21 -7.84
C VAL A 87 -6.53 3.88 -8.56
N VAL A 88 -5.29 3.53 -8.90
CA VAL A 88 -4.98 2.35 -9.72
C VAL A 88 -5.24 1.00 -9.05
N PHE A 89 -5.46 0.95 -7.74
CA PHE A 89 -5.73 -0.29 -7.02
C PHE A 89 -7.22 -0.66 -7.05
N ASP A 90 -7.93 -0.34 -5.99
CA ASP A 90 -9.30 -0.78 -5.75
C ASP A 90 -10.32 0.38 -5.72
N PHE A 91 -9.90 1.58 -6.09
CA PHE A 91 -10.74 2.78 -6.00
C PHE A 91 -12.03 2.65 -6.82
N TYR A 92 -11.91 2.19 -8.06
CA TYR A 92 -13.07 2.02 -8.95
C TYR A 92 -14.05 0.98 -8.40
N ASP A 93 -13.55 -0.15 -7.94
CA ASP A 93 -14.37 -1.22 -7.38
C ASP A 93 -15.09 -0.76 -6.11
N ARG A 94 -14.38 -0.03 -5.26
CA ARG A 94 -14.99 0.56 -4.06
C ARG A 94 -16.02 1.61 -4.38
N LEU A 95 -15.74 2.48 -5.35
CA LEU A 95 -16.68 3.49 -5.82
C LEU A 95 -17.98 2.85 -6.31
N LYS A 96 -17.89 1.82 -7.13
CA LYS A 96 -19.03 1.07 -7.60
C LYS A 96 -19.78 0.37 -6.48
N SER A 97 -19.07 -0.23 -5.55
CA SER A 97 -19.65 -0.93 -4.41
C SER A 97 -20.47 -0.01 -3.51
N ILE A 98 -19.89 1.13 -3.11
CA ILE A 98 -20.58 2.07 -2.20
C ILE A 98 -21.72 2.85 -2.85
N THR A 99 -21.77 2.88 -4.16
CA THR A 99 -22.84 3.54 -4.95
C THR A 99 -23.81 2.57 -5.60
N SER A 100 -23.77 1.30 -5.21
CA SER A 100 -24.60 0.23 -5.82
C SER A 100 -24.50 0.18 -7.35
N GLY A 101 -23.33 0.50 -7.89
CA GLY A 101 -23.06 0.52 -9.32
C GLY A 101 -23.51 1.78 -10.07
N TYR A 102 -24.10 2.75 -9.40
CA TYR A 102 -24.66 3.95 -10.04
C TYR A 102 -23.66 5.06 -10.34
N ALA A 103 -22.49 5.08 -9.71
CA ALA A 103 -21.49 6.10 -9.99
C ALA A 103 -20.82 5.86 -11.34
N SER A 104 -20.61 6.93 -12.09
CA SER A 104 -19.69 6.95 -13.22
C SER A 104 -18.43 7.73 -12.84
N PHE A 105 -17.30 7.25 -13.33
CA PHE A 105 -15.98 7.77 -13.00
C PHE A 105 -15.19 7.98 -14.29
N ASP A 106 -14.69 9.20 -14.44
CA ASP A 106 -13.77 9.56 -15.50
C ASP A 106 -12.64 10.37 -14.92
N TYR A 107 -11.46 10.27 -15.50
CA TYR A 107 -10.30 11.02 -15.03
C TYR A 107 -9.37 11.38 -16.18
N GLU A 108 -8.62 12.44 -15.97
CA GLU A 108 -7.56 12.89 -16.86
C GLU A 108 -6.33 13.29 -16.04
N PHE A 109 -5.16 13.09 -16.64
CA PHE A 109 -3.91 13.50 -16.04
C PHE A 109 -3.88 15.04 -15.93
N LYS A 110 -3.44 15.55 -14.79
CA LYS A 110 -3.29 16.99 -14.57
C LYS A 110 -1.82 17.42 -14.55
N ASP A 111 -1.10 17.04 -13.51
CA ASP A 111 0.29 17.42 -13.30
C ASP A 111 0.99 16.46 -12.34
N TYR A 112 2.29 16.72 -12.13
CA TYR A 112 3.06 16.10 -11.06
C TYR A 112 3.13 17.07 -9.87
N GLN A 113 2.88 16.56 -8.68
CA GLN A 113 2.99 17.34 -7.44
C GLN A 113 3.93 16.66 -6.47
N GLU A 114 4.71 17.47 -5.79
CA GLU A 114 5.61 16.99 -4.73
C GLU A 114 4.81 16.47 -3.54
N SER A 115 5.22 15.31 -3.02
CA SER A 115 4.58 14.64 -1.90
C SER A 115 5.59 13.92 -1.03
N ASP A 116 5.25 13.71 0.24
CA ASP A 116 6.07 12.93 1.17
C ASP A 116 5.87 11.43 0.94
N LEU A 117 6.57 10.92 -0.06
CA LEU A 117 6.52 9.52 -0.47
C LEU A 117 7.69 8.75 0.10
N VAL A 118 7.44 7.51 0.49
CA VAL A 118 8.43 6.59 1.05
C VAL A 118 8.37 5.25 0.36
N LYS A 119 9.53 4.60 0.25
CA LYS A 119 9.64 3.21 -0.19
C LYS A 119 9.50 2.30 1.02
N VAL A 120 8.52 1.41 0.96
CA VAL A 120 8.33 0.35 1.95
C VAL A 120 8.92 -0.94 1.39
N GLN A 121 9.92 -1.48 2.09
CA GLN A 121 10.50 -2.78 1.79
C GLN A 121 9.80 -3.86 2.60
N ILE A 122 9.53 -4.99 1.97
CA ILE A 122 9.02 -6.18 2.64
C ILE A 122 10.16 -7.17 2.83
N LEU A 123 10.34 -7.58 4.08
CA LEU A 123 11.31 -8.56 4.49
C LEU A 123 10.61 -9.89 4.80
N VAL A 124 11.03 -10.93 4.14
CA VAL A 124 10.58 -12.30 4.40
C VAL A 124 11.74 -13.07 5.00
N ASN A 125 11.57 -13.59 6.20
CA ASN A 125 12.64 -14.26 6.94
C ASN A 125 13.90 -13.38 7.09
N SER A 126 13.71 -12.10 7.36
CA SER A 126 14.75 -11.07 7.49
C SER A 126 15.49 -10.70 6.20
N GLU A 127 15.10 -11.25 5.06
CA GLU A 127 15.66 -10.92 3.76
C GLU A 127 14.71 -10.01 2.95
N PRO A 128 15.20 -8.90 2.38
CA PRO A 128 14.38 -8.02 1.58
C PRO A 128 13.98 -8.70 0.25
N VAL A 129 12.70 -8.57 -0.10
CA VAL A 129 12.14 -9.06 -1.37
C VAL A 129 11.75 -7.86 -2.22
N ASP A 130 12.57 -7.53 -3.20
CA ASP A 130 12.36 -6.33 -4.03
C ASP A 130 11.05 -6.35 -4.81
N ALA A 131 10.59 -7.51 -5.24
CA ALA A 131 9.32 -7.66 -5.95
C ALA A 131 8.09 -7.28 -5.11
N LEU A 132 8.21 -7.28 -3.79
CA LEU A 132 7.14 -6.90 -2.85
C LEU A 132 7.26 -5.45 -2.36
N SER A 133 8.31 -4.73 -2.73
CA SER A 133 8.49 -3.32 -2.36
C SER A 133 7.42 -2.45 -3.02
N PHE A 134 7.01 -1.40 -2.34
CA PHE A 134 6.09 -0.43 -2.89
C PHE A 134 6.40 0.99 -2.39
N ILE A 135 5.91 1.98 -3.13
CA ILE A 135 6.01 3.39 -2.78
C ILE A 135 4.62 3.87 -2.37
N CYS A 136 4.53 4.54 -1.25
CA CYS A 136 3.29 5.15 -0.78
C CYS A 136 3.57 6.43 0.01
N HIS A 137 2.51 7.19 0.26
CA HIS A 137 2.60 8.35 1.14
C HIS A 137 2.95 7.91 2.57
N ARG A 138 3.82 8.67 3.25
CA ARG A 138 4.28 8.34 4.62
C ARG A 138 3.13 8.09 5.59
N SER A 139 2.06 8.88 5.53
CA SER A 139 0.89 8.73 6.38
C SER A 139 0.15 7.40 6.22
N LYS A 140 0.27 6.76 5.06
CA LYS A 140 -0.37 5.48 4.73
C LYS A 140 0.56 4.28 4.90
N SER A 141 1.85 4.50 5.11
CA SER A 141 2.89 3.47 5.10
C SER A 141 2.68 2.39 6.16
N ALA A 142 2.41 2.78 7.40
CA ALA A 142 2.19 1.84 8.50
C ALA A 142 0.95 0.96 8.27
N THR A 143 -0.16 1.55 7.89
CA THR A 143 -1.42 0.84 7.62
C THR A 143 -1.28 -0.12 6.44
N ARG A 144 -0.69 0.34 5.33
CA ARG A 144 -0.44 -0.51 4.16
C ARG A 144 0.55 -1.61 4.45
N GLY A 145 1.63 -1.31 5.15
CA GLY A 145 2.63 -2.31 5.57
C GLY A 145 2.02 -3.41 6.42
N LYS A 146 1.15 -3.06 7.36
CA LYS A 146 0.43 -4.02 8.19
C LYS A 146 -0.49 -4.91 7.36
N VAL A 147 -1.35 -4.33 6.53
CA VAL A 147 -2.26 -5.08 5.65
C VAL A 147 -1.50 -6.00 4.69
N TYR A 148 -0.36 -5.54 4.18
CA TYR A 148 0.49 -6.33 3.30
C TYR A 148 1.08 -7.55 4.00
N CYS A 149 1.62 -7.37 5.21
CA CYS A 149 2.14 -8.46 6.03
C CYS A 149 1.04 -9.46 6.43
N GLU A 150 -0.16 -9.00 6.77
CA GLU A 150 -1.31 -9.84 7.06
C GLU A 150 -1.72 -10.70 5.86
N LYS A 151 -1.84 -10.11 4.69
CA LYS A 151 -2.14 -10.84 3.44
C LYS A 151 -1.05 -11.86 3.08
N LEU A 152 0.21 -11.50 3.23
CA LEU A 152 1.31 -12.44 2.99
C LEU A 152 1.29 -13.62 3.97
N LYS A 153 0.94 -13.37 5.23
CA LYS A 153 0.80 -14.42 6.23
C LYS A 153 -0.27 -15.45 5.85
N ASP A 154 -1.36 -15.00 5.23
CA ASP A 154 -2.45 -15.88 4.80
C ASP A 154 -2.10 -16.64 3.50
N LEU A 155 -1.32 -16.02 2.62
CA LEU A 155 -0.96 -16.57 1.32
C LEU A 155 0.25 -17.52 1.36
N ILE A 156 1.22 -17.25 2.23
CA ILE A 156 2.42 -18.07 2.35
C ILE A 156 2.11 -19.29 3.22
N PRO A 157 2.28 -20.52 2.70
CA PRO A 157 2.02 -21.71 3.49
C PRO A 157 2.98 -21.84 4.66
N ARG A 158 2.50 -22.42 5.75
CA ARG A 158 3.32 -22.71 6.92
C ARG A 158 4.47 -23.64 6.55
N GLN A 159 5.60 -23.44 7.17
CA GLN A 159 6.79 -24.26 7.02
C GLN A 159 7.13 -24.98 8.34
N GLN A 160 8.21 -25.72 8.38
CA GLN A 160 8.71 -26.40 9.59
C GLN A 160 9.23 -25.39 10.64
N PHE A 161 9.54 -24.17 10.22
CA PHE A 161 10.06 -23.08 11.06
C PHE A 161 9.18 -21.85 10.97
N LYS A 162 9.36 -20.95 11.92
CA LYS A 162 8.65 -19.66 11.91
C LYS A 162 9.25 -18.71 10.89
N ILE A 163 8.41 -18.04 10.12
CA ILE A 163 8.82 -17.06 9.14
C ILE A 163 8.36 -15.68 9.61
N PRO A 164 9.26 -14.78 10.01
CA PRO A 164 8.92 -13.40 10.28
C PRO A 164 8.68 -12.64 8.97
N LEU A 165 7.59 -11.87 8.93
CA LEU A 165 7.26 -10.94 7.86
C LEU A 165 7.36 -9.54 8.43
N GLN A 166 8.08 -8.66 7.76
CA GLN A 166 8.32 -7.30 8.21
C GLN A 166 8.15 -6.31 7.07
N ALA A 167 7.62 -5.15 7.39
CA ALA A 167 7.64 -3.99 6.50
C ALA A 167 8.57 -2.94 7.10
N SER A 168 9.46 -2.37 6.30
CA SER A 168 10.45 -1.40 6.77
C SER A 168 10.58 -0.19 5.85
N ILE A 169 10.91 0.96 6.44
CA ILE A 169 11.27 2.18 5.73
C ILE A 169 12.67 2.57 6.18
N GLY A 170 13.63 2.58 5.24
CA GLY A 170 15.01 2.97 5.54
C GLY A 170 15.64 2.19 6.70
N GLY A 171 15.36 0.89 6.81
CA GLY A 171 15.85 0.03 7.89
C GLY A 171 15.02 0.05 9.17
N LYS A 172 14.05 0.96 9.30
CA LYS A 172 13.13 1.01 10.45
C LYS A 172 11.90 0.15 10.18
N ILE A 173 11.64 -0.81 11.05
CA ILE A 173 10.48 -1.71 10.95
C ILE A 173 9.22 -0.94 11.37
N ILE A 174 8.20 -0.93 10.49
CA ILE A 174 6.91 -0.26 10.70
C ILE A 174 5.75 -1.22 10.92
N ALA A 175 5.89 -2.47 10.46
CA ALA A 175 4.91 -3.52 10.67
C ALA A 175 5.60 -4.88 10.75
N ARG A 176 5.01 -5.79 11.51
CA ARG A 176 5.53 -7.13 11.70
C ARG A 176 4.40 -8.14 11.85
N GLU A 177 4.54 -9.29 11.17
CA GLU A 177 3.72 -10.46 11.32
C GLU A 177 4.60 -11.72 11.36
N THR A 178 4.07 -12.83 11.86
CA THR A 178 4.80 -14.09 11.91
C THR A 178 3.93 -15.22 11.39
N ILE A 179 4.47 -15.99 10.46
CA ILE A 179 3.89 -17.26 10.04
C ILE A 179 4.40 -18.32 11.00
N ASN A 180 3.48 -18.95 11.74
CA ASN A 180 3.84 -19.98 12.67
C ASN A 180 4.23 -21.28 11.94
N SER A 181 5.16 -22.04 12.54
CA SER A 181 5.52 -23.36 12.04
C SER A 181 4.34 -24.33 12.04
N TYR A 182 4.43 -25.37 11.22
CA TYR A 182 3.43 -26.42 11.10
C TYR A 182 3.19 -27.17 12.41
N ARG A 183 4.26 -27.43 13.14
CA ARG A 183 4.21 -28.07 14.47
C ARG A 183 4.97 -27.21 15.47
N LYS A 184 4.39 -27.13 16.67
CA LYS A 184 5.20 -26.83 17.84
C LYS A 184 6.22 -27.94 17.93
N ASP A 185 7.50 -27.64 17.93
CA ASP A 185 8.53 -28.66 18.07
C ASP A 185 8.46 -29.23 19.51
N VAL A 186 7.61 -30.24 19.69
CA VAL A 186 7.42 -30.91 20.97
C VAL A 186 8.66 -31.74 21.30
N THR A 187 9.39 -32.17 20.27
CA THR A 187 10.60 -32.98 20.37
C THR A 187 11.76 -32.19 20.97
N ALA A 188 11.91 -30.90 20.63
CA ALA A 188 12.95 -30.05 21.22
C ALA A 188 12.78 -29.90 22.74
N LYS A 189 11.57 -29.97 23.24
CA LYS A 189 11.29 -29.97 24.70
C LYS A 189 11.55 -31.32 25.37
N LEU A 190 11.45 -32.41 24.61
CA LEU A 190 11.69 -33.77 25.10
C LEU A 190 13.16 -34.14 24.99
N TYR A 191 13.84 -33.72 23.92
CA TYR A 191 15.28 -33.98 23.70
C TYR A 191 16.20 -32.96 24.34
N GLY A 192 15.66 -31.92 24.94
CA GLY A 192 16.45 -30.92 25.67
C GLY A 192 17.11 -31.42 26.94
N GLY A 193 17.58 -32.64 26.95
CA GLY A 193 18.52 -33.19 27.93
C GLY A 193 17.95 -33.63 29.26
N ASP A 194 16.67 -33.46 29.55
CA ASP A 194 16.13 -33.86 30.84
C ASP A 194 15.45 -35.25 30.76
N VAL A 195 16.23 -36.28 31.05
CA VAL A 195 15.76 -37.67 31.10
C VAL A 195 14.65 -37.86 32.13
N THR A 196 14.69 -37.13 33.23
CA THR A 196 13.67 -37.17 34.28
C THR A 196 12.31 -36.68 33.80
N ARG A 197 12.32 -35.71 32.92
CA ARG A 197 11.12 -35.19 32.28
C ARG A 197 10.53 -36.15 31.26
N LYS A 198 11.36 -36.91 30.54
CA LYS A 198 10.89 -37.96 29.63
C LYS A 198 10.20 -39.10 30.37
N ASN A 199 10.69 -39.43 31.54
CA ASN A 199 10.14 -40.52 32.35
C ASN A 199 8.84 -40.15 33.11
N LYS A 200 8.49 -38.84 33.08
CA LYS A 200 7.20 -38.34 33.64
C LYS A 200 6.09 -38.18 32.62
N LEU A 201 6.43 -38.39 31.36
CA LEU A 201 5.49 -38.37 30.24
C LEU A 201 5.21 -39.79 29.76
#